data_42d290fd9d33ac9bbe3496b14bd05ab2
#
_entry.id   42d290fd9d33ac9bbe3496b14bd05ab2
#
_cell.length_a   1.000
_cell.length_b   1.000
_cell.length_c   1.000
_cell.angle_alpha   90.00
_cell.angle_beta   90.00
_cell.angle_gamma   90.00
#
_symmetry.space_group_name_H-M   'P 1'
#
loop_
_entity.id
_entity.type
_entity.pdbx_description
1 polymer ?
#
loop_
_entity_poly.entity_id
_entity_poly.type
_entity_poly.pdbx_seq_one_letter_code
_entity_poly.pdbx_strand_id
1 'polypeptide(L)'
;DVEILGEILRGGADKVMEAGAVLAGGHTIQDDTPKYGLSVTGFVDPRKFWKNFGAQTGDKLILTKPLGAGIVNTAIKADLVTEGARKAVLASMKKLNRDACEVFKEFEVHACTDVTGFGLGGHATEMAVASERTIVIDTEKLPVLPDVEEFASMGLIPGGAYRNREFAEKTG
;
A
#
# COMPACT_ATOMS: atom_id res chain seq x y z
N ASP A 1 10.22 -17.77 -19.47
CA ASP A 1 9.83 -19.08 -18.92
C ASP A 1 8.31 -19.13 -18.74
N VAL A 2 7.68 -20.12 -19.41
CA VAL A 2 6.20 -20.27 -19.46
C VAL A 2 5.66 -20.76 -18.11
N GLU A 3 6.42 -21.54 -17.37
CA GLU A 3 6.01 -22.04 -16.06
C GLU A 3 5.93 -20.91 -15.04
N ILE A 4 6.94 -20.03 -14.99
CA ILE A 4 6.94 -18.84 -14.14
C ILE A 4 5.77 -17.92 -14.48
N LEU A 5 5.52 -17.71 -15.78
CA LEU A 5 4.38 -16.91 -16.22
C LEU A 5 3.05 -17.54 -15.74
N GLY A 6 2.91 -18.85 -15.88
CA GLY A 6 1.74 -19.58 -15.40
C GLY A 6 1.49 -19.41 -13.90
N GLU A 7 2.55 -19.47 -13.07
CA GLU A 7 2.44 -19.25 -11.62
C GLU A 7 2.03 -17.80 -11.27
N ILE A 8 2.59 -16.82 -11.99
CA ILE A 8 2.21 -15.40 -11.78
C ILE A 8 0.74 -15.19 -12.14
N LEU A 9 0.28 -15.69 -13.27
CA LEU A 9 -1.11 -15.56 -13.71
C LEU A 9 -2.07 -16.28 -12.74
N ARG A 10 -1.70 -17.46 -12.26
CA ARG A 10 -2.48 -18.21 -11.27
C ARG A 10 -2.61 -17.40 -9.96
N GLY A 11 -1.51 -16.88 -9.44
CA GLY A 11 -1.52 -16.04 -8.23
C GLY A 11 -2.40 -14.81 -8.37
N GLY A 12 -2.40 -14.16 -9.54
CA GLY A 12 -3.30 -13.05 -9.85
C GLY A 12 -4.77 -13.47 -9.91
N ALA A 13 -5.07 -14.58 -10.61
CA ALA A 13 -6.42 -15.11 -10.72
C ALA A 13 -6.99 -15.50 -9.33
N ASP A 14 -6.19 -16.14 -8.48
CA ASP A 14 -6.57 -16.50 -7.11
C ASP A 14 -6.97 -15.25 -6.31
N LYS A 15 -6.24 -14.14 -6.44
CA LYS A 15 -6.56 -12.89 -5.75
C LYS A 15 -7.80 -12.20 -6.31
N VAL A 16 -8.03 -12.27 -7.60
CA VAL A 16 -9.27 -11.77 -8.22
C VAL A 16 -10.48 -12.55 -7.69
N MET A 17 -10.39 -13.87 -7.62
CA MET A 17 -11.46 -14.72 -7.08
C MET A 17 -11.67 -14.46 -5.57
N GLU A 18 -10.59 -14.35 -4.78
CA GLU A 18 -10.67 -14.02 -3.35
C GLU A 18 -11.37 -12.66 -3.12
N ALA A 19 -11.15 -11.70 -4.00
CA ALA A 19 -11.82 -10.40 -3.97
C ALA A 19 -13.31 -10.46 -4.38
N GLY A 20 -13.78 -11.60 -4.89
CA GLY A 20 -15.13 -11.74 -5.44
C GLY A 20 -15.31 -11.04 -6.78
N ALA A 21 -14.23 -10.72 -7.47
CA ALA A 21 -14.23 -10.09 -8.78
C ALA A 21 -14.18 -11.13 -9.90
N VAL A 22 -14.43 -10.68 -11.13
CA VAL A 22 -14.40 -11.51 -12.34
C VAL A 22 -13.17 -11.16 -13.16
N LEU A 23 -12.42 -12.17 -13.57
CA LEU A 23 -11.34 -12.00 -14.54
C LEU A 23 -11.96 -11.91 -15.96
N ALA A 24 -12.02 -10.70 -16.50
CA ALA A 24 -12.69 -10.45 -17.78
C ALA A 24 -11.78 -10.58 -18.99
N GLY A 25 -10.48 -10.60 -18.80
CA GLY A 25 -9.49 -10.73 -19.88
C GLY A 25 -8.13 -10.18 -19.50
N GLY A 26 -7.26 -10.05 -20.48
CA GLY A 26 -5.92 -9.53 -20.31
C GLY A 26 -5.16 -9.44 -21.62
N HIS A 27 -3.93 -8.94 -21.55
CA HIS A 27 -3.03 -8.85 -22.67
C HIS A 27 -1.62 -9.23 -22.22
N THR A 28 -0.88 -9.89 -23.09
CA THR A 28 0.51 -10.27 -22.86
C THR A 28 1.40 -9.57 -23.86
N ILE A 29 2.48 -8.97 -23.38
CA ILE A 29 3.53 -8.36 -24.21
C ILE A 29 4.84 -9.10 -24.03
N GLN A 30 5.72 -9.01 -24.98
CA GLN A 30 7.09 -9.48 -24.86
C GLN A 30 7.94 -8.34 -24.29
N ASP A 31 8.70 -8.64 -23.23
CA ASP A 31 9.59 -7.69 -22.56
C ASP A 31 10.75 -8.44 -21.93
N ASP A 32 11.91 -7.81 -21.83
CA ASP A 32 13.11 -8.40 -21.23
C ASP A 32 12.99 -8.54 -19.69
N THR A 33 12.12 -7.77 -19.08
CA THR A 33 11.86 -7.81 -17.64
C THR A 33 10.45 -8.27 -17.38
N PRO A 34 10.22 -9.30 -16.53
CA PRO A 34 8.88 -9.72 -16.15
C PRO A 34 8.08 -8.57 -15.55
N LYS A 35 6.93 -8.30 -16.12
CA LYS A 35 5.97 -7.29 -15.65
C LYS A 35 4.60 -7.94 -15.54
N TYR A 36 3.92 -7.67 -14.43
CA TYR A 36 2.56 -8.13 -14.20
C TYR A 36 1.78 -7.07 -13.43
N GLY A 37 0.53 -6.88 -13.77
CA GLY A 37 -0.38 -5.99 -13.06
C GLY A 37 -1.82 -6.27 -13.43
N LEU A 38 -2.73 -5.74 -12.63
CA LEU A 38 -4.16 -5.83 -12.85
C LEU A 38 -4.72 -4.44 -13.17
N SER A 39 -5.56 -4.36 -14.19
CA SER A 39 -6.45 -3.21 -14.41
C SER A 39 -7.80 -3.56 -13.79
N VAL A 40 -8.24 -2.81 -12.81
CA VAL A 40 -9.47 -3.08 -12.07
C VAL A 40 -10.50 -2.01 -12.37
N THR A 41 -11.69 -2.45 -12.77
CA THR A 41 -12.85 -1.56 -12.97
C THR A 41 -13.98 -2.02 -12.06
N GLY A 42 -14.61 -1.07 -11.38
CA GLY A 42 -15.73 -1.35 -10.49
C GLY A 42 -16.78 -0.25 -10.52
N PHE A 43 -17.89 -0.50 -9.88
CA PHE A 43 -18.98 0.45 -9.73
C PHE A 43 -19.21 0.76 -8.26
N VAL A 44 -19.46 2.02 -7.95
CA VAL A 44 -19.74 2.48 -6.60
C VAL A 44 -20.93 3.46 -6.63
N ASP A 45 -21.76 3.44 -5.59
CA ASP A 45 -22.78 4.48 -5.40
C ASP A 45 -22.07 5.82 -5.13
N PRO A 46 -22.31 6.85 -5.95
CA PRO A 46 -21.65 8.15 -5.82
C PRO A 46 -21.91 8.84 -4.47
N ARG A 47 -22.88 8.36 -3.69
CA ARG A 47 -23.17 8.87 -2.34
C ARG A 47 -22.46 8.09 -1.23
N LYS A 48 -21.77 6.99 -1.56
CA LYS A 48 -21.22 6.03 -0.57
C LYS A 48 -19.72 5.76 -0.73
N PHE A 49 -19.04 6.47 -1.62
CA PHE A 49 -17.59 6.30 -1.75
C PHE A 49 -16.84 7.24 -0.79
N TRP A 50 -15.75 6.77 -0.27
CA TRP A 50 -14.85 7.59 0.53
C TRP A 50 -13.87 8.34 -0.36
N LYS A 51 -13.63 9.60 0.00
CA LYS A 51 -12.69 10.47 -0.69
C LYS A 51 -11.38 10.50 0.09
N ASN A 52 -10.29 10.88 -0.56
CA ASN A 52 -9.02 11.13 0.11
C ASN A 52 -8.94 12.52 0.77
N PHE A 53 -10.05 13.22 0.89
CA PHE A 53 -10.21 14.51 1.55
C PHE A 53 -11.53 14.56 2.33
N GLY A 54 -11.65 15.56 3.20
CA GLY A 54 -12.83 15.74 4.07
C GLY A 54 -12.57 15.35 5.52
N ALA A 55 -11.31 15.07 5.89
CA ALA A 55 -10.92 14.83 7.27
C ALA A 55 -11.30 16.03 8.17
N GLN A 56 -11.73 15.73 9.39
CA GLN A 56 -12.22 16.72 10.34
C GLN A 56 -11.34 16.79 11.58
N THR A 57 -11.37 17.93 12.26
CA THR A 57 -10.65 18.09 13.53
C THR A 57 -11.20 17.12 14.57
N GLY A 58 -10.32 16.33 15.18
CA GLY A 58 -10.68 15.32 16.18
C GLY A 58 -10.78 13.91 15.61
N ASP A 59 -10.71 13.73 14.28
CA ASP A 59 -10.66 12.41 13.66
C ASP A 59 -9.47 11.60 14.17
N LYS A 60 -9.64 10.28 14.18
CA LYS A 60 -8.57 9.33 14.47
C LYS A 60 -8.06 8.72 13.17
N LEU A 61 -6.76 8.70 13.02
CA LEU A 61 -6.11 7.99 11.92
C LEU A 61 -5.99 6.51 12.24
N ILE A 62 -6.50 5.68 11.34
CA ILE A 62 -6.44 4.22 11.45
C ILE A 62 -5.58 3.68 10.31
N LEU A 63 -4.47 3.06 10.65
CA LEU A 63 -3.62 2.35 9.70
C LEU A 63 -3.89 0.84 9.79
N THR A 64 -4.31 0.24 8.69
CA THR A 64 -4.82 -1.15 8.69
C THR A 64 -3.77 -2.20 8.38
N LYS A 65 -2.58 -1.79 7.96
CA LYS A 65 -1.43 -2.67 7.70
C LYS A 65 -0.13 -2.03 8.18
N PRO A 66 0.87 -2.83 8.61
CA PRO A 66 2.16 -2.29 8.99
C PRO A 66 2.90 -1.68 7.79
N LEU A 67 3.73 -0.68 8.07
CA LEU A 67 4.58 0.01 7.11
C LEU A 67 5.91 -0.73 6.89
N GLY A 68 6.66 -0.30 5.88
CA GLY A 68 8.03 -0.76 5.64
C GLY A 68 8.19 -1.73 4.47
N ALA A 69 7.13 -2.05 3.71
CA ALA A 69 7.23 -2.96 2.57
C ALA A 69 8.31 -2.55 1.55
N GLY A 70 8.48 -1.26 1.30
CA GLY A 70 9.53 -0.76 0.41
C GLY A 70 10.96 -1.03 0.93
N ILE A 71 11.16 -0.88 2.24
CA ILE A 71 12.44 -1.17 2.90
C ILE A 71 12.75 -2.66 2.87
N VAL A 72 11.79 -3.52 3.27
CA VAL A 72 11.96 -4.97 3.23
C VAL A 72 12.22 -5.46 1.80
N ASN A 73 11.52 -4.92 0.79
CA ASN A 73 11.77 -5.26 -0.61
C ASN A 73 13.16 -4.81 -1.09
N THR A 74 13.71 -3.72 -0.55
CA THR A 74 15.09 -3.30 -0.82
C THR A 74 16.07 -4.28 -0.19
N ALA A 75 15.82 -4.73 1.04
CA ALA A 75 16.61 -5.77 1.70
C ALA A 75 16.57 -7.12 0.94
N ILE A 76 15.40 -7.49 0.38
CA ILE A 76 15.26 -8.66 -0.49
C ILE A 76 16.18 -8.54 -1.72
N LYS A 77 16.18 -7.38 -2.39
CA LYS A 77 17.03 -7.15 -3.57
C LYS A 77 18.52 -7.17 -3.25
N ALA A 78 18.88 -6.79 -2.03
CA ALA A 78 20.26 -6.82 -1.53
C ALA A 78 20.69 -8.17 -0.95
N ASP A 79 19.78 -9.15 -0.91
CA ASP A 79 19.97 -10.48 -0.28
C ASP A 79 20.31 -10.40 1.21
N LEU A 80 19.79 -9.39 1.90
CA LEU A 80 20.01 -9.13 3.34
C LEU A 80 18.77 -9.34 4.18
N VAL A 81 17.66 -9.79 3.57
CA VAL A 81 16.38 -9.97 4.26
C VAL A 81 16.38 -11.22 5.14
N THR A 82 15.82 -11.10 6.35
CA THR A 82 15.54 -12.27 7.18
C THR A 82 14.33 -13.04 6.65
N GLU A 83 14.25 -14.34 6.96
CA GLU A 83 13.11 -15.17 6.58
C GLU A 83 11.80 -14.67 7.24
N GLY A 84 11.89 -14.14 8.47
CA GLY A 84 10.76 -13.53 9.17
C GLY A 84 10.20 -12.31 8.45
N ALA A 85 11.06 -11.36 8.10
CA ALA A 85 10.67 -10.15 7.36
C ALA A 85 10.15 -10.49 5.97
N ARG A 86 10.76 -11.46 5.26
CA ARG A 86 10.30 -11.94 3.96
C ARG A 86 8.88 -12.49 4.02
N LYS A 87 8.59 -13.37 4.99
CA LYS A 87 7.24 -13.93 5.18
C LYS A 87 6.22 -12.86 5.53
N ALA A 88 6.57 -11.94 6.43
CA ALA A 88 5.70 -10.88 6.88
C ALA A 88 5.33 -9.91 5.75
N VAL A 89 6.30 -9.46 4.94
CA VAL A 89 6.01 -8.56 3.81
C VAL A 89 5.16 -9.23 2.76
N LEU A 90 5.43 -10.48 2.41
CA LEU A 90 4.62 -11.24 1.44
C LEU A 90 3.19 -11.45 1.95
N ALA A 91 3.01 -11.75 3.23
CA ALA A 91 1.69 -11.87 3.83
C ALA A 91 0.92 -10.54 3.79
N SER A 92 1.57 -9.44 4.15
CA SER A 92 0.98 -8.09 4.10
C SER A 92 0.59 -7.67 2.68
N MET A 93 1.47 -7.92 1.70
CA MET A 93 1.22 -7.58 0.29
C MET A 93 0.07 -8.41 -0.31
N LYS A 94 -0.03 -9.70 0.04
CA LYS A 94 -1.09 -10.60 -0.44
C LYS A 94 -2.44 -10.38 0.24
N LYS A 95 -2.48 -9.78 1.42
CA LYS A 95 -3.72 -9.54 2.15
C LYS A 95 -4.54 -8.44 1.45
N LEU A 96 -5.78 -8.77 1.07
CA LEU A 96 -6.71 -7.78 0.51
C LEU A 96 -7.09 -6.73 1.56
N ASN A 97 -7.42 -5.52 1.11
CA ASN A 97 -7.96 -4.45 1.98
C ASN A 97 -9.46 -4.62 2.26
N ARG A 98 -10.06 -5.71 1.75
CA ARG A 98 -11.49 -5.99 1.84
C ARG A 98 -12.01 -5.99 3.28
N ASP A 99 -11.34 -6.70 4.19
CA ASP A 99 -11.81 -6.81 5.58
C ASP A 99 -11.86 -5.45 6.26
N ALA A 100 -10.82 -4.62 6.06
CA ALA A 100 -10.81 -3.25 6.56
C ALA A 100 -11.94 -2.41 5.95
N CYS A 101 -12.17 -2.53 4.64
CA CYS A 101 -13.24 -1.84 3.96
C CYS A 101 -14.62 -2.25 4.51
N GLU A 102 -14.86 -3.54 4.78
CA GLU A 102 -16.14 -3.98 5.35
C GLU A 102 -16.35 -3.42 6.76
N VAL A 103 -15.33 -3.45 7.61
CA VAL A 103 -15.39 -2.86 8.96
C VAL A 103 -15.64 -1.36 8.89
N PHE A 104 -15.00 -0.64 7.99
CA PHE A 104 -15.16 0.81 7.87
C PHE A 104 -16.59 1.24 7.50
N LYS A 105 -17.38 0.38 6.86
CA LYS A 105 -18.79 0.65 6.55
C LYS A 105 -19.67 0.79 7.80
N GLU A 106 -19.21 0.31 8.95
CA GLU A 106 -19.92 0.40 10.23
C GLU A 106 -19.66 1.73 10.95
N PHE A 107 -18.77 2.56 10.42
CA PHE A 107 -18.33 3.82 11.02
C PHE A 107 -18.56 5.01 10.09
N GLU A 108 -18.60 6.20 10.67
CA GLU A 108 -18.55 7.44 9.93
C GLU A 108 -17.09 7.70 9.52
N VAL A 109 -16.79 7.51 8.23
CA VAL A 109 -15.46 7.71 7.66
C VAL A 109 -15.44 9.00 6.86
N HIS A 110 -14.72 10.02 7.32
CA HIS A 110 -14.66 11.32 6.66
C HIS A 110 -13.67 11.35 5.50
N ALA A 111 -12.56 10.64 5.60
CA ALA A 111 -11.56 10.51 4.53
C ALA A 111 -10.91 9.13 4.55
N CYS A 112 -10.51 8.64 3.38
CA CYS A 112 -9.84 7.36 3.22
C CYS A 112 -8.89 7.41 2.03
N THR A 113 -7.71 6.84 2.18
CA THR A 113 -6.76 6.62 1.09
C THR A 113 -6.04 5.31 1.29
N ASP A 114 -5.53 4.72 0.22
CA ASP A 114 -4.55 3.63 0.33
C ASP A 114 -3.13 4.20 0.45
N VAL A 115 -2.25 3.45 1.07
CA VAL A 115 -0.83 3.81 1.19
C VAL A 115 -0.03 2.93 0.25
N THR A 116 0.54 3.54 -0.78
CA THR A 116 1.30 2.87 -1.84
C THR A 116 2.75 3.38 -1.90
N GLY A 117 3.37 3.38 -3.06
CA GLY A 117 4.76 3.81 -3.27
C GLY A 117 5.07 5.25 -2.88
N PHE A 118 4.05 6.08 -2.71
CA PHE A 118 4.20 7.46 -2.21
C PHE A 118 4.40 7.54 -0.69
N GLY A 119 4.16 6.42 0.01
CA GLY A 119 4.37 6.28 1.45
C GLY A 119 3.33 7.00 2.31
N LEU A 120 3.37 6.71 3.62
CA LEU A 120 2.44 7.34 4.56
C LEU A 120 2.55 8.87 4.57
N GLY A 121 3.78 9.40 4.59
CA GLY A 121 4.01 10.85 4.61
C GLY A 121 3.40 11.54 3.39
N GLY A 122 3.61 11.00 2.17
CA GLY A 122 3.05 11.54 0.96
C GLY A 122 1.52 11.54 0.96
N HIS A 123 0.90 10.39 1.21
CA HIS A 123 -0.57 10.27 1.23
C HIS A 123 -1.23 11.05 2.38
N ALA A 124 -0.58 11.12 3.56
CA ALA A 124 -1.08 11.95 4.66
C ALA A 124 -0.99 13.44 4.32
N THR A 125 0.07 13.89 3.64
CA THR A 125 0.20 15.27 3.16
C THR A 125 -0.91 15.60 2.15
N GLU A 126 -1.15 14.74 1.16
CA GLU A 126 -2.25 14.92 0.21
C GLU A 126 -3.60 15.05 0.93
N MET A 127 -3.89 14.15 1.86
CA MET A 127 -5.13 14.18 2.64
C MET A 127 -5.23 15.44 3.50
N ALA A 128 -4.16 15.85 4.16
CA ALA A 128 -4.11 17.04 5.01
C ALA A 128 -4.39 18.30 4.20
N VAL A 129 -3.67 18.51 3.10
CA VAL A 129 -3.82 19.66 2.21
C VAL A 129 -5.22 19.70 1.61
N ALA A 130 -5.71 18.61 1.04
CA ALA A 130 -7.02 18.54 0.42
C ALA A 130 -8.19 18.67 1.42
N SER A 131 -7.95 18.39 2.70
CA SER A 131 -8.92 18.58 3.79
C SER A 131 -8.78 19.92 4.49
N GLU A 132 -7.76 20.72 4.17
CA GLU A 132 -7.41 21.97 4.90
C GLU A 132 -7.24 21.71 6.40
N ARG A 133 -6.51 20.63 6.76
CA ARG A 133 -6.31 20.20 8.15
C ARG A 133 -4.85 19.81 8.36
N THR A 134 -4.44 19.86 9.62
CA THR A 134 -3.14 19.31 10.05
C THR A 134 -3.32 17.89 10.54
N ILE A 135 -2.53 16.97 10.02
CA ILE A 135 -2.45 15.59 10.48
C ILE A 135 -1.23 15.45 11.40
N VAL A 136 -1.45 14.96 12.61
CA VAL A 136 -0.39 14.68 13.57
C VAL A 136 -0.19 13.17 13.67
N ILE A 137 1.02 12.71 13.38
CA ILE A 137 1.39 11.30 13.41
C ILE A 137 2.39 11.07 14.55
N ASP A 138 2.01 10.22 15.49
CA ASP A 138 2.89 9.72 16.54
C ASP A 138 3.70 8.55 15.98
N THR A 139 4.96 8.80 15.65
CA THR A 139 5.82 7.82 14.97
C THR A 139 6.15 6.62 15.85
N GLU A 140 6.13 6.75 17.18
CA GLU A 140 6.37 5.63 18.10
C GLU A 140 5.22 4.60 18.09
N LYS A 141 4.04 5.01 17.61
CA LYS A 141 2.85 4.15 17.50
C LYS A 141 2.62 3.55 16.12
N LEU A 142 3.49 3.84 15.17
CA LEU A 142 3.34 3.29 13.83
C LEU A 142 3.69 1.79 13.83
N PRO A 143 2.78 0.92 13.39
CA PRO A 143 3.12 -0.48 13.19
C PRO A 143 4.06 -0.61 11.99
N VAL A 144 5.17 -1.27 12.18
CA VAL A 144 6.15 -1.56 11.13
C VAL A 144 6.34 -3.08 10.97
N LEU A 145 6.74 -3.51 9.78
CA LEU A 145 7.12 -4.88 9.52
C LEU A 145 8.40 -5.26 10.30
N PRO A 146 8.64 -6.54 10.57
CA PRO A 146 9.88 -6.98 11.22
C PRO A 146 11.13 -6.44 10.53
N ASP A 147 12.13 -6.11 11.32
CA ASP A 147 13.48 -5.69 10.94
C ASP A 147 13.57 -4.39 10.11
N VAL A 148 12.45 -3.67 9.93
CA VAL A 148 12.41 -2.44 9.12
C VAL A 148 13.33 -1.36 9.66
N GLU A 149 13.41 -1.17 10.97
CA GLU A 149 14.27 -0.17 11.60
C GLU A 149 15.75 -0.52 11.42
N GLU A 150 16.09 -1.81 11.55
CA GLU A 150 17.45 -2.29 11.31
C GLU A 150 17.85 -2.10 9.85
N PHE A 151 17.02 -2.53 8.90
CA PHE A 151 17.28 -2.33 7.47
C PHE A 151 17.39 -0.85 7.10
N ALA A 152 16.57 0.01 7.68
CA ALA A 152 16.66 1.46 7.47
C ALA A 152 17.98 2.03 8.01
N SER A 153 18.44 1.58 9.18
CA SER A 153 19.73 1.98 9.76
C SER A 153 20.93 1.55 8.91
N MET A 154 20.79 0.44 8.18
CA MET A 154 21.77 -0.05 7.20
C MET A 154 21.73 0.72 5.86
N GLY A 155 20.80 1.70 5.72
CA GLY A 155 20.66 2.46 4.48
C GLY A 155 19.84 1.77 3.39
N LEU A 156 19.15 0.68 3.68
CA LEU A 156 18.31 -0.06 2.73
C LEU A 156 16.97 0.65 2.48
N ILE A 157 17.05 1.93 2.13
CA ILE A 157 15.90 2.80 1.90
C ILE A 157 15.64 2.90 0.38
N PRO A 158 14.40 2.65 -0.09
CA PRO A 158 14.10 2.78 -1.51
C PRO A 158 14.26 4.23 -1.96
N GLY A 159 14.84 4.44 -3.16
CA GLY A 159 15.09 5.78 -3.70
C GLY A 159 13.84 6.66 -3.83
N GLY A 160 12.65 6.05 -3.93
CA GLY A 160 11.37 6.76 -3.90
C GLY A 160 11.10 7.48 -2.57
N ALA A 161 11.59 6.95 -1.44
CA ALA A 161 11.35 7.54 -0.13
C ALA A 161 11.94 8.97 -0.01
N TYR A 162 13.11 9.20 -0.61
CA TYR A 162 13.73 10.54 -0.61
C TYR A 162 12.90 11.56 -1.40
N ARG A 163 12.36 11.17 -2.56
CA ARG A 163 11.48 12.04 -3.36
C ARG A 163 10.14 12.31 -2.65
N ASN A 164 9.60 11.30 -1.97
CA ASN A 164 8.38 11.43 -1.18
C ASN A 164 8.57 12.41 -0.01
N ARG A 165 9.73 12.35 0.64
CA ARG A 165 10.11 13.29 1.68
C ARG A 165 10.18 14.73 1.16
N GLU A 166 10.90 14.94 0.05
CA GLU A 166 10.98 16.26 -0.58
C GLU A 166 9.60 16.83 -0.96
N PHE A 167 8.69 15.96 -1.43
CA PHE A 167 7.32 16.35 -1.73
C PHE A 167 6.60 16.81 -0.46
N ALA A 168 6.62 16.01 0.60
CA ALA A 168 5.96 16.33 1.85
C ALA A 168 6.51 17.63 2.47
N GLU A 169 7.83 17.85 2.46
CA GLU A 169 8.49 19.06 2.98
C GLU A 169 8.15 20.32 2.17
N LYS A 170 7.83 20.21 0.88
CA LYS A 170 7.48 21.35 0.02
C LYS A 170 5.98 21.67 0.03
N THR A 171 5.16 20.69 0.37
CA THR A 171 3.70 20.78 0.20
C THR A 171 2.96 20.96 1.52
N GLY A 172 3.50 20.42 2.60
CA GLY A 172 2.97 20.50 3.98
C GLY A 172 3.74 21.49 4.80
#